data_8f6be7cdbc8391b60667a2198e1e2c13
#
_entry.id   8f6be7cdbc8391b60667a2198e1e2c13
#
_cell.length_a   1.000
_cell.length_b   1.000
_cell.length_c   1.000
_cell.angle_alpha   90.00
_cell.angle_beta   90.00
_cell.angle_gamma   90.00
#
_symmetry.space_group_name_H-M   'P 1'
#
loop_
_entity.id
_entity.type
_entity.pdbx_description
1 polymer ?
#
loop_
_entity_poly.entity_id
_entity_poly.type
_entity_poly.pdbx_seq_one_letter_code
_entity_poly.pdbx_strand_id
1 'polypeptide(L)'
;MPEDALDNVTSSLHDVVVVGAGPSGASCAHWLADAGWDVVVVEKKSLPREKTCGDGLTPRAVRQLADMGLEPLVAAAGHRYEGLRAVGFGRELELSWPEHPNFPPYGYTITRFDLDAIIAESARQQGARVLYGTEAVEPFEAMPPVREGRLGSASGVTVRDVATGRTAEVRARYVVIADGANSRLGRTLGAARRRDWPMGMALRGYWRSPRHDDRFIESHIDIRDANGDVVPGYGWIFPLGDGRVNVGVGLLSTDRTWRGVNTTRLMDAFLAQADPSWELSESTCLGPATGGKLPMGLSVGPCLGDNVVLTGDAAGAINPFNGEGIAYGYETGRLAATSVATALERGDADALEGYSDRLSSSYGEYFRVARGFVRLISEPKVMQACVGVGMRSDWLMSRLLSIMANLLRPDDLGSAELGYRAINAIAKRVPDGALDAVLAALDDRAPAVASSRG
;
A
#
# COMPACT_ATOMS: atom_id res chain seq x y z
N MET A 1 6.94 21.19 -20.09
CA MET A 1 6.78 20.31 -21.28
C MET A 1 6.96 21.14 -22.54
N PRO A 2 7.47 20.57 -23.67
CA PRO A 2 7.28 21.21 -24.98
C PRO A 2 5.76 21.40 -25.18
N GLU A 3 5.35 22.55 -25.67
CA GLU A 3 3.95 22.89 -25.96
C GLU A 3 3.26 21.85 -26.86
N ASP A 4 4.03 21.20 -27.72
CA ASP A 4 3.59 20.17 -28.66
C ASP A 4 3.18 18.82 -28.00
N ALA A 5 3.62 18.52 -26.78
CA ALA A 5 3.39 17.18 -26.19
C ALA A 5 1.93 16.97 -25.80
N LEU A 6 1.24 18.01 -25.29
CA LEU A 6 -0.17 17.94 -24.97
C LEU A 6 -1.02 17.91 -26.24
N ASP A 7 -0.69 18.72 -27.25
CA ASP A 7 -1.43 18.78 -28.51
C ASP A 7 -1.38 17.46 -29.28
N ASN A 8 -0.24 16.76 -29.26
CA ASN A 8 -0.09 15.46 -29.91
C ASN A 8 -0.95 14.35 -29.31
N VAL A 9 -1.35 14.47 -28.03
CA VAL A 9 -2.14 13.45 -27.33
C VAL A 9 -3.63 13.76 -27.38
N THR A 10 -4.02 15.04 -27.52
CA THR A 10 -5.43 15.47 -27.53
C THR A 10 -6.13 15.29 -28.86
N SER A 11 -5.37 15.06 -29.95
CA SER A 11 -5.91 14.94 -31.32
C SER A 11 -6.38 13.53 -31.69
N SER A 12 -6.12 12.51 -30.85
CA SER A 12 -6.43 11.11 -31.16
C SER A 12 -7.20 10.40 -30.05
N LEU A 13 -7.91 9.34 -30.45
CA LEU A 13 -8.50 8.39 -29.50
C LEU A 13 -7.46 7.32 -29.17
N HIS A 14 -7.10 7.22 -27.87
CA HIS A 14 -6.18 6.23 -27.37
C HIS A 14 -6.88 4.94 -26.93
N ASP A 15 -6.16 3.84 -26.82
CA ASP A 15 -6.73 2.62 -26.26
C ASP A 15 -6.93 2.78 -24.75
N VAL A 16 -5.94 3.32 -24.04
CA VAL A 16 -6.00 3.46 -22.58
C VAL A 16 -5.40 4.78 -22.10
N VAL A 17 -6.11 5.46 -21.21
CA VAL A 17 -5.52 6.52 -20.38
C VAL A 17 -5.37 6.01 -18.94
N VAL A 18 -4.15 6.13 -18.40
CA VAL A 18 -3.81 5.77 -17.01
C VAL A 18 -3.57 7.04 -16.21
N VAL A 19 -4.30 7.22 -15.11
CA VAL A 19 -4.17 8.41 -14.25
C VAL A 19 -3.29 8.11 -13.05
N GLY A 20 -2.10 8.70 -13.04
CA GLY A 20 -1.07 8.54 -12.02
C GLY A 20 0.06 7.60 -12.47
N ALA A 21 1.32 8.05 -12.30
CA ALA A 21 2.54 7.29 -12.58
C ALA A 21 3.21 6.76 -11.28
N GLY A 22 2.42 6.46 -10.24
CA GLY A 22 2.88 5.72 -9.07
C GLY A 22 2.97 4.21 -9.36
N PRO A 23 3.34 3.36 -8.39
CA PRO A 23 3.56 1.93 -8.59
C PRO A 23 2.45 1.22 -9.37
N SER A 24 1.19 1.50 -9.05
CA SER A 24 0.05 0.86 -9.69
C SER A 24 -0.16 1.31 -11.14
N GLY A 25 -0.15 2.63 -11.39
CA GLY A 25 -0.38 3.15 -12.72
C GLY A 25 0.79 2.88 -13.67
N ALA A 26 2.02 3.05 -13.19
CA ALA A 26 3.20 2.77 -14.00
C ALA A 26 3.35 1.27 -14.33
N SER A 27 3.03 0.37 -13.37
CA SER A 27 2.98 -1.07 -13.66
C SER A 27 1.88 -1.40 -14.67
N CYS A 28 0.69 -0.82 -14.53
CA CYS A 28 -0.39 -1.03 -15.49
C CYS A 28 0.01 -0.56 -16.90
N ALA A 29 0.59 0.62 -16.99
CA ALA A 29 1.05 1.18 -18.26
C ALA A 29 2.18 0.37 -18.90
N HIS A 30 3.13 -0.14 -18.08
CA HIS A 30 4.19 -1.02 -18.55
C HIS A 30 3.61 -2.26 -19.25
N TRP A 31 2.72 -2.99 -18.58
CA TRP A 31 2.15 -4.23 -19.12
C TRP A 31 1.23 -4.02 -20.33
N LEU A 32 0.48 -2.92 -20.36
CA LEU A 32 -0.35 -2.59 -21.51
C LEU A 32 0.49 -2.19 -22.72
N ALA A 33 1.53 -1.38 -22.52
CA ALA A 33 2.43 -0.95 -23.58
C ALA A 33 3.30 -2.11 -24.11
N ASP A 34 3.79 -3.00 -23.22
CA ASP A 34 4.48 -4.23 -23.58
C ASP A 34 3.61 -5.15 -24.47
N ALA A 35 2.29 -5.16 -24.21
CA ALA A 35 1.32 -5.85 -25.05
C ALA A 35 0.97 -5.12 -26.36
N GLY A 36 1.58 -3.96 -26.64
CA GLY A 36 1.42 -3.19 -27.87
C GLY A 36 0.23 -2.22 -27.94
N TRP A 37 -0.45 -1.96 -26.80
CA TRP A 37 -1.57 -1.02 -26.75
C TRP A 37 -1.11 0.44 -26.70
N ASP A 38 -1.92 1.32 -27.26
CA ASP A 38 -1.67 2.78 -27.23
C ASP A 38 -2.07 3.36 -25.87
N VAL A 39 -1.06 3.62 -25.01
CA VAL A 39 -1.24 4.02 -23.61
C VAL A 39 -0.74 5.44 -23.39
N VAL A 40 -1.59 6.27 -22.77
CA VAL A 40 -1.22 7.60 -22.26
C VAL A 40 -1.28 7.57 -20.74
N VAL A 41 -0.19 7.94 -20.08
CA VAL A 41 -0.11 8.12 -18.63
C VAL A 41 -0.14 9.60 -18.29
N VAL A 42 -1.03 10.00 -17.41
CA VAL A 42 -1.16 11.39 -16.93
C VAL A 42 -0.62 11.47 -15.49
N GLU A 43 0.47 12.19 -15.27
CA GLU A 43 1.08 12.38 -13.95
C GLU A 43 1.18 13.87 -13.59
N LYS A 44 0.60 14.24 -12.48
CA LYS A 44 0.54 15.63 -11.99
C LYS A 44 1.90 16.24 -11.70
N LYS A 45 2.85 15.43 -11.25
CA LYS A 45 4.20 15.89 -10.89
C LYS A 45 5.21 15.49 -11.95
N SER A 46 6.31 16.22 -11.99
CA SER A 46 7.51 15.73 -12.69
C SER A 46 8.17 14.64 -11.83
N LEU A 47 8.70 13.61 -12.47
CA LEU A 47 9.54 12.61 -11.83
C LEU A 47 11.02 12.96 -12.08
N PRO A 48 11.93 12.67 -11.13
CA PRO A 48 11.68 12.03 -9.83
C PRO A 48 11.00 12.98 -8.83
N ARG A 49 10.21 12.42 -7.87
CA ARG A 49 9.49 13.19 -6.86
C ARG A 49 9.39 12.48 -5.52
N GLU A 50 9.30 13.24 -4.44
CA GLU A 50 9.00 12.71 -3.11
C GLU A 50 7.56 12.21 -3.00
N LYS A 51 7.40 11.09 -2.32
CA LYS A 51 6.13 10.51 -1.91
C LYS A 51 6.28 9.87 -0.52
N THR A 52 5.39 10.19 0.41
CA THR A 52 5.39 9.56 1.74
C THR A 52 5.28 8.04 1.63
N CYS A 53 6.28 7.34 2.16
CA CYS A 53 6.39 5.89 2.14
C CYS A 53 7.44 5.44 3.16
N GLY A 54 7.38 4.18 3.63
CA GLY A 54 8.48 3.54 4.37
C GLY A 54 9.64 3.11 3.47
N ASP A 55 9.47 3.17 2.14
CA ASP A 55 10.49 2.84 1.14
C ASP A 55 10.94 1.35 1.13
N GLY A 56 10.26 0.50 1.88
CA GLY A 56 10.54 -0.94 1.94
C GLY A 56 9.82 -1.72 0.83
N LEU A 57 10.56 -2.58 0.15
CA LEU A 57 10.07 -3.54 -0.84
C LEU A 57 10.21 -4.95 -0.28
N THR A 58 9.09 -5.59 0.00
CA THR A 58 9.06 -7.00 0.43
C THR A 58 9.45 -7.95 -0.71
N PRO A 59 9.72 -9.23 -0.42
CA PRO A 59 9.92 -10.26 -1.45
C PRO A 59 8.85 -10.26 -2.55
N ARG A 60 7.61 -9.93 -2.18
CA ARG A 60 6.48 -9.84 -3.10
C ARG A 60 6.62 -8.69 -4.10
N ALA A 61 7.05 -7.52 -3.63
CA ALA A 61 7.34 -6.37 -4.50
C ALA A 61 8.53 -6.64 -5.42
N VAL A 62 9.59 -7.26 -4.89
CA VAL A 62 10.78 -7.63 -5.67
C VAL A 62 10.41 -8.58 -6.82
N ARG A 63 9.54 -9.55 -6.59
CA ARG A 63 9.06 -10.45 -7.64
C ARG A 63 8.38 -9.70 -8.78
N GLN A 64 7.55 -8.71 -8.52
CA GLN A 64 6.90 -7.92 -9.57
C GLN A 64 7.90 -7.10 -10.36
N LEU A 65 8.92 -6.55 -9.70
CA LEU A 65 10.00 -5.84 -10.36
C LEU A 65 10.87 -6.77 -11.22
N ALA A 66 11.14 -7.98 -10.74
CA ALA A 66 11.84 -9.01 -11.52
C ALA A 66 11.04 -9.41 -12.77
N ASP A 67 9.72 -9.59 -12.64
CA ASP A 67 8.83 -9.91 -13.77
C ASP A 67 8.81 -8.78 -14.84
N MET A 68 9.01 -7.52 -14.43
CA MET A 68 9.17 -6.36 -15.33
C MET A 68 10.61 -6.16 -15.83
N GLY A 69 11.57 -7.01 -15.41
CA GLY A 69 12.99 -6.85 -15.75
C GLY A 69 13.69 -5.70 -15.03
N LEU A 70 13.10 -5.15 -13.95
CA LEU A 70 13.58 -3.93 -13.27
C LEU A 70 14.42 -4.19 -12.02
N GLU A 71 14.49 -5.44 -11.53
CA GLU A 71 15.25 -5.76 -10.33
C GLU A 71 16.71 -5.31 -10.39
N PRO A 72 17.47 -5.46 -11.51
CA PRO A 72 18.85 -4.98 -11.58
C PRO A 72 19.00 -3.46 -11.35
N LEU A 73 18.03 -2.67 -11.82
CA LEU A 73 18.02 -1.21 -11.62
C LEU A 73 17.71 -0.86 -10.16
N VAL A 74 16.78 -1.60 -9.54
CA VAL A 74 16.45 -1.43 -8.12
C VAL A 74 17.61 -1.86 -7.23
N ALA A 75 18.30 -2.97 -7.56
CA ALA A 75 19.48 -3.42 -6.85
C ALA A 75 20.66 -2.43 -6.91
N ALA A 76 20.78 -1.70 -8.02
CA ALA A 76 21.81 -0.68 -8.19
C ALA A 76 21.52 0.63 -7.43
N ALA A 77 20.24 0.96 -7.22
CA ALA A 77 19.79 2.22 -6.61
C ALA A 77 19.34 2.08 -5.15
N GLY A 78 19.05 0.87 -4.69
CA GLY A 78 18.51 0.57 -3.36
C GLY A 78 19.47 -0.26 -2.51
N HIS A 79 19.09 -0.45 -1.24
CA HIS A 79 19.80 -1.29 -0.30
C HIS A 79 19.08 -2.63 -0.14
N ARG A 80 19.80 -3.75 -0.29
CA ARG A 80 19.26 -5.09 -0.09
C ARG A 80 19.23 -5.44 1.39
N TYR A 81 18.12 -5.98 1.86
CA TYR A 81 17.97 -6.49 3.21
C TYR A 81 17.44 -7.93 3.25
N GLU A 82 17.72 -8.66 4.34
CA GLU A 82 17.51 -10.11 4.43
C GLU A 82 16.27 -10.51 5.22
N GLY A 83 15.71 -9.58 5.99
CA GLY A 83 14.57 -9.90 6.85
C GLY A 83 14.11 -8.74 7.70
N LEU A 84 13.31 -9.07 8.70
CA LEU A 84 12.74 -8.13 9.66
C LEU A 84 13.33 -8.34 11.04
N ARG A 85 13.85 -7.28 11.66
CA ARG A 85 14.12 -7.23 13.09
C ARG A 85 12.86 -6.74 13.80
N ALA A 86 12.19 -7.65 14.53
CA ALA A 86 11.04 -7.31 15.35
C ALA A 86 11.50 -6.90 16.75
N VAL A 87 11.14 -5.71 17.20
CA VAL A 87 11.48 -5.16 18.50
C VAL A 87 10.22 -4.90 19.30
N GLY A 88 10.17 -5.34 20.55
CA GLY A 88 9.03 -5.09 21.42
C GLY A 88 9.07 -5.87 22.71
N PHE A 89 8.43 -5.34 23.75
CA PHE A 89 8.31 -5.94 25.07
C PHE A 89 9.66 -6.36 25.68
N GLY A 90 10.71 -5.54 25.42
CA GLY A 90 12.07 -5.77 25.89
C GLY A 90 12.78 -6.94 25.20
N ARG A 91 12.34 -7.33 24.02
CA ARG A 91 12.92 -8.39 23.19
C ARG A 91 13.19 -7.91 21.78
N GLU A 92 14.14 -8.57 21.15
CA GLU A 92 14.50 -8.39 19.75
C GLU A 92 14.62 -9.76 19.09
N LEU A 93 14.06 -9.90 17.89
CA LEU A 93 14.14 -11.11 17.08
C LEU A 93 14.49 -10.74 15.64
N GLU A 94 15.54 -11.34 15.12
CA GLU A 94 15.87 -11.27 13.69
C GLU A 94 15.19 -12.42 12.94
N LEU A 95 14.33 -12.07 12.01
CA LEU A 95 13.50 -12.99 11.25
C LEU A 95 13.87 -12.86 9.77
N SER A 96 14.63 -13.81 9.26
CA SER A 96 14.93 -13.87 7.82
C SER A 96 13.68 -14.14 7.01
N TRP A 97 13.62 -13.61 5.79
CA TRP A 97 12.57 -13.95 4.85
C TRP A 97 12.59 -15.47 4.56
N PRO A 98 11.43 -16.12 4.54
CA PRO A 98 11.39 -17.55 4.26
C PRO A 98 11.78 -17.84 2.81
N GLU A 99 12.41 -18.98 2.58
CA GLU A 99 12.56 -19.50 1.23
C GLU A 99 11.19 -19.81 0.62
N HIS A 100 10.95 -19.33 -0.59
CA HIS A 100 9.69 -19.49 -1.29
C HIS A 100 9.92 -19.72 -2.79
N PRO A 101 9.19 -20.67 -3.46
CA PRO A 101 9.41 -20.97 -4.87
C PRO A 101 9.14 -19.79 -5.82
N ASN A 102 8.27 -18.85 -5.41
CA ASN A 102 7.83 -17.73 -6.24
C ASN A 102 8.37 -16.38 -5.81
N PHE A 103 8.97 -16.26 -4.62
CA PHE A 103 9.46 -14.99 -4.07
C PHE A 103 10.91 -15.13 -3.62
N PRO A 104 11.77 -14.14 -3.84
CA PRO A 104 13.14 -14.17 -3.36
C PRO A 104 13.19 -14.09 -1.82
N PRO A 105 14.23 -14.64 -1.14
CA PRO A 105 14.37 -14.55 0.30
C PRO A 105 15.03 -13.24 0.75
N TYR A 106 14.72 -12.13 0.09
CA TYR A 106 15.23 -10.80 0.41
C TYR A 106 14.26 -9.71 -0.06
N GLY A 107 14.47 -8.50 0.45
CA GLY A 107 13.83 -7.29 0.00
C GLY A 107 14.82 -6.20 -0.36
N TYR A 108 14.32 -5.05 -0.78
CA TYR A 108 15.10 -3.83 -0.96
C TYR A 108 14.44 -2.67 -0.23
N THR A 109 15.26 -1.73 0.23
CA THR A 109 14.81 -0.39 0.56
C THR A 109 15.32 0.57 -0.51
N ILE A 110 14.42 1.37 -1.04
CA ILE A 110 14.71 2.36 -2.10
C ILE A 110 13.71 3.51 -1.98
N THR A 111 14.20 4.73 -2.07
CA THR A 111 13.31 5.89 -1.97
C THR A 111 12.26 5.90 -3.08
N ARG A 112 11.09 6.41 -2.79
CA ARG A 112 10.04 6.61 -3.80
C ARG A 112 10.46 7.64 -4.86
N PHE A 113 11.46 8.46 -4.54
CA PHE A 113 12.09 9.37 -5.50
C PHE A 113 12.70 8.60 -6.67
N ASP A 114 13.48 7.56 -6.38
CA ASP A 114 14.15 6.74 -7.37
C ASP A 114 13.23 5.67 -7.95
N LEU A 115 12.50 4.96 -7.10
CA LEU A 115 11.65 3.84 -7.50
C LEU A 115 10.57 4.23 -8.50
N ASP A 116 9.82 5.31 -8.23
CA ASP A 116 8.73 5.75 -9.11
C ASP A 116 9.28 6.20 -10.48
N ALA A 117 10.49 6.80 -10.52
CA ALA A 117 11.15 7.18 -11.76
C ALA A 117 11.56 5.95 -12.58
N ILE A 118 12.13 4.92 -11.94
CA ILE A 118 12.52 3.67 -12.62
C ILE A 118 11.31 3.02 -13.29
N ILE A 119 10.18 2.91 -12.59
CA ILE A 119 9.01 2.21 -13.12
C ILE A 119 8.30 3.03 -14.22
N ALA A 120 8.17 4.35 -14.04
CA ALA A 120 7.57 5.20 -15.05
C ALA A 120 8.42 5.24 -16.33
N GLU A 121 9.74 5.24 -16.19
CA GLU A 121 10.66 5.14 -17.33
C GLU A 121 10.55 3.80 -18.05
N SER A 122 10.36 2.71 -17.30
CA SER A 122 10.09 1.39 -17.89
C SER A 122 8.81 1.39 -18.73
N ALA A 123 7.71 1.97 -18.23
CA ALA A 123 6.49 2.09 -19.01
C ALA A 123 6.71 2.90 -20.30
N ARG A 124 7.52 3.97 -20.25
CA ARG A 124 7.88 4.77 -21.41
C ARG A 124 8.72 3.98 -22.41
N GLN A 125 9.66 3.16 -21.94
CA GLN A 125 10.49 2.30 -22.79
C GLN A 125 9.68 1.22 -23.51
N GLN A 126 8.59 0.74 -22.90
CA GLN A 126 7.64 -0.17 -23.55
C GLN A 126 6.72 0.55 -24.57
N GLY A 127 6.74 1.87 -24.63
CA GLY A 127 5.98 2.64 -25.63
C GLY A 127 4.85 3.50 -25.05
N ALA A 128 4.62 3.49 -23.74
CA ALA A 128 3.64 4.39 -23.13
C ALA A 128 4.07 5.86 -23.24
N ARG A 129 3.14 6.75 -23.55
CA ARG A 129 3.37 8.19 -23.52
C ARG A 129 3.07 8.74 -22.14
N VAL A 130 4.07 9.28 -21.43
CA VAL A 130 3.92 9.82 -20.08
C VAL A 130 3.91 11.33 -20.10
N LEU A 131 2.79 11.91 -19.69
CA LEU A 131 2.59 13.36 -19.58
C LEU A 131 2.86 13.79 -18.13
N TYR A 132 4.08 14.24 -17.87
CA TYR A 132 4.46 14.82 -16.58
C TYR A 132 3.96 16.27 -16.44
N GLY A 133 3.77 16.73 -15.18
CA GLY A 133 3.24 18.08 -14.91
C GLY A 133 1.81 18.27 -15.39
N THR A 134 1.08 17.17 -15.59
CA THR A 134 -0.26 17.15 -16.16
C THR A 134 -1.24 16.52 -15.16
N GLU A 135 -2.15 17.31 -14.63
CA GLU A 135 -3.15 16.85 -13.65
C GLU A 135 -4.42 16.40 -14.36
N ALA A 136 -4.88 15.18 -14.13
CA ALA A 136 -6.23 14.77 -14.46
C ALA A 136 -7.21 15.42 -13.47
N VAL A 137 -8.10 16.26 -13.98
CA VAL A 137 -9.00 17.12 -13.18
C VAL A 137 -10.34 16.44 -12.95
N GLU A 138 -10.92 15.90 -14.02
CA GLU A 138 -12.21 15.24 -14.00
C GLU A 138 -12.31 14.19 -15.11
N PRO A 139 -13.23 13.21 -14.99
CA PRO A 139 -13.56 12.32 -16.10
C PRO A 139 -14.20 13.11 -17.24
N PHE A 140 -13.77 12.83 -18.47
CA PHE A 140 -14.34 13.46 -19.66
C PHE A 140 -15.58 12.70 -20.13
N GLU A 141 -16.66 13.40 -20.45
CA GLU A 141 -17.97 12.83 -20.83
C GLU A 141 -18.41 11.71 -19.88
N ALA A 142 -18.37 12.00 -18.58
CA ALA A 142 -18.72 11.03 -17.56
C ALA A 142 -20.22 10.69 -17.61
N MET A 143 -20.54 9.41 -17.58
CA MET A 143 -21.89 8.88 -17.50
C MET A 143 -22.09 8.15 -16.16
N PRO A 144 -23.27 8.23 -15.56
CA PRO A 144 -23.57 7.48 -14.35
C PRO A 144 -23.50 5.97 -14.60
N PRO A 145 -23.32 5.14 -13.55
CA PRO A 145 -23.28 3.70 -13.71
C PRO A 145 -24.62 3.16 -14.28
N VAL A 146 -24.52 2.29 -15.27
CA VAL A 146 -25.67 1.61 -15.87
C VAL A 146 -26.19 0.49 -14.97
N ARG A 147 -25.29 -0.12 -14.18
CA ARG A 147 -25.58 -1.22 -13.24
C ARG A 147 -25.26 -0.80 -11.81
N GLU A 148 -26.11 -1.16 -10.86
CA GLU A 148 -25.85 -0.95 -9.45
C GLU A 148 -24.54 -1.65 -9.02
N GLY A 149 -23.78 -1.04 -8.11
CA GLY A 149 -22.51 -1.57 -7.64
C GLY A 149 -21.35 -1.39 -8.64
N ARG A 150 -21.50 -0.54 -9.64
CA ARG A 150 -20.49 -0.17 -10.64
C ARG A 150 -20.05 1.27 -10.50
N LEU A 151 -18.87 1.58 -11.07
CA LEU A 151 -18.49 2.95 -11.38
C LEU A 151 -19.25 3.46 -12.60
N GLY A 152 -19.36 4.77 -12.73
CA GLY A 152 -19.69 5.41 -13.98
C GLY A 152 -18.65 5.12 -15.07
N SER A 153 -18.99 5.42 -16.32
CA SER A 153 -18.08 5.37 -17.47
C SER A 153 -17.55 6.76 -17.83
N ALA A 154 -16.49 6.81 -18.66
CA ALA A 154 -15.93 8.06 -19.17
C ALA A 154 -15.28 7.86 -20.54
N SER A 155 -15.41 8.84 -21.44
CA SER A 155 -14.75 8.83 -22.75
C SER A 155 -13.25 9.22 -22.68
N GLY A 156 -12.72 9.41 -21.48
CA GLY A 156 -11.36 9.84 -21.22
C GLY A 156 -11.24 10.68 -19.95
N VAL A 157 -10.28 11.60 -19.93
CA VAL A 157 -10.07 12.53 -18.81
C VAL A 157 -9.79 13.94 -19.31
N THR A 158 -10.36 14.94 -18.63
CA THR A 158 -9.96 16.33 -18.76
C THR A 158 -8.67 16.52 -17.96
N VAL A 159 -7.64 17.03 -18.62
CA VAL A 159 -6.33 17.27 -18.03
C VAL A 159 -6.02 18.77 -17.95
N ARG A 160 -5.16 19.13 -17.02
CA ARG A 160 -4.65 20.49 -16.86
C ARG A 160 -3.13 20.46 -16.76
N ASP A 161 -2.46 21.20 -17.62
CA ASP A 161 -1.04 21.50 -17.48
C ASP A 161 -0.83 22.33 -16.20
N VAL A 162 0.00 21.84 -15.30
CA VAL A 162 0.18 22.45 -13.96
C VAL A 162 0.93 23.79 -14.06
N ALA A 163 1.81 23.96 -15.04
CA ALA A 163 2.62 25.17 -15.19
C ALA A 163 1.84 26.31 -15.86
N THR A 164 1.07 25.99 -16.90
CA THR A 164 0.38 27.00 -17.71
C THR A 164 -1.09 27.17 -17.31
N GLY A 165 -1.68 26.19 -16.63
CA GLY A 165 -3.12 26.15 -16.34
C GLY A 165 -3.98 25.77 -17.54
N ARG A 166 -3.41 25.53 -18.71
CA ARG A 166 -4.12 25.12 -19.92
C ARG A 166 -4.81 23.78 -19.68
N THR A 167 -6.07 23.68 -20.10
CA THR A 167 -6.85 22.44 -20.06
C THR A 167 -6.98 21.82 -21.45
N ALA A 168 -7.08 20.49 -21.48
CA ALA A 168 -7.27 19.73 -22.69
C ALA A 168 -7.96 18.39 -22.37
N GLU A 169 -8.42 17.66 -23.39
CA GLU A 169 -9.10 16.38 -23.26
C GLU A 169 -8.20 15.26 -23.79
N VAL A 170 -7.98 14.23 -22.98
CA VAL A 170 -7.33 12.99 -23.41
C VAL A 170 -8.41 11.92 -23.55
N ARG A 171 -8.75 11.57 -24.78
CA ARG A 171 -9.81 10.61 -25.10
C ARG A 171 -9.24 9.20 -25.14
N ALA A 172 -9.94 8.24 -24.56
CA ALA A 172 -9.53 6.84 -24.54
C ALA A 172 -10.72 5.89 -24.48
N ARG A 173 -10.51 4.67 -24.99
CA ARG A 173 -11.51 3.58 -24.91
C ARG A 173 -11.67 3.11 -23.46
N TYR A 174 -10.59 3.06 -22.70
CA TYR A 174 -10.56 2.65 -21.29
C TYR A 174 -9.82 3.65 -20.42
N VAL A 175 -10.26 3.81 -19.18
CA VAL A 175 -9.68 4.70 -18.17
C VAL A 175 -9.24 3.88 -16.96
N VAL A 176 -7.94 3.91 -16.62
CA VAL A 176 -7.40 3.29 -15.42
C VAL A 176 -7.08 4.38 -14.40
N ILE A 177 -7.75 4.35 -13.25
CA ILE A 177 -7.59 5.33 -12.18
C ILE A 177 -6.63 4.77 -11.14
N ALA A 178 -5.43 5.34 -11.08
CA ALA A 178 -4.33 5.00 -10.17
C ALA A 178 -3.81 6.26 -9.43
N ASP A 179 -4.70 7.23 -9.15
CA ASP A 179 -4.39 8.54 -8.57
C ASP A 179 -4.18 8.54 -7.05
N GLY A 180 -4.07 7.32 -6.45
CA GLY A 180 -3.66 7.10 -5.08
C GLY A 180 -4.78 7.24 -4.04
N ALA A 181 -4.41 7.22 -2.75
CA ALA A 181 -5.31 7.10 -1.59
C ALA A 181 -6.42 8.17 -1.50
N ASN A 182 -6.23 9.31 -2.13
CA ASN A 182 -7.22 10.39 -2.17
C ASN A 182 -7.94 10.49 -3.52
N SER A 183 -8.08 9.41 -4.26
CA SER A 183 -8.67 9.37 -5.59
C SER A 183 -9.87 10.32 -5.74
N ARG A 184 -9.69 11.36 -6.56
CA ARG A 184 -10.77 12.31 -6.87
C ARG A 184 -11.63 11.79 -8.01
N LEU A 185 -11.01 11.28 -9.06
CA LEU A 185 -11.72 10.75 -10.23
C LEU A 185 -12.58 9.55 -9.84
N GLY A 186 -12.03 8.63 -9.02
CA GLY A 186 -12.81 7.50 -8.53
C GLY A 186 -14.08 7.94 -7.79
N ARG A 187 -13.98 8.95 -6.92
CA ARG A 187 -15.16 9.50 -6.22
C ARG A 187 -16.17 10.14 -7.16
N THR A 188 -15.72 10.88 -8.16
CA THR A 188 -16.61 11.49 -9.15
C THR A 188 -17.38 10.42 -9.92
N LEU A 189 -16.78 9.25 -10.15
CA LEU A 189 -17.41 8.12 -10.83
C LEU A 189 -18.16 7.15 -9.90
N GLY A 190 -18.28 7.49 -8.61
CA GLY A 190 -19.11 6.75 -7.67
C GLY A 190 -18.36 5.84 -6.70
N ALA A 191 -17.03 5.81 -6.73
CA ALA A 191 -16.27 5.06 -5.73
C ALA A 191 -16.38 5.69 -4.33
N ALA A 192 -16.58 4.88 -3.33
CA ALA A 192 -16.66 5.30 -1.94
C ALA A 192 -15.84 4.38 -1.03
N ARG A 193 -15.23 4.94 0.01
CA ARG A 193 -14.53 4.15 1.02
C ARG A 193 -15.53 3.60 2.04
N ARG A 194 -15.43 2.33 2.34
CA ARG A 194 -16.12 1.69 3.47
C ARG A 194 -15.51 2.19 4.78
N ARG A 195 -16.27 2.96 5.54
CA ARG A 195 -15.77 3.65 6.75
C ARG A 195 -15.50 2.71 7.92
N ASP A 196 -16.15 1.57 7.94
CA ASP A 196 -16.02 0.47 8.90
C ASP A 196 -14.78 -0.42 8.65
N TRP A 197 -14.10 -0.22 7.51
CA TRP A 197 -12.89 -0.96 7.18
C TRP A 197 -11.62 -0.22 7.61
N PRO A 198 -10.52 -0.96 7.90
CA PRO A 198 -9.29 -0.37 8.38
C PRO A 198 -8.74 0.72 7.46
N MET A 199 -8.23 1.76 8.06
CA MET A 199 -7.41 2.78 7.43
C MET A 199 -6.20 3.05 8.32
N GLY A 200 -5.02 3.02 7.75
CA GLY A 200 -3.80 3.46 8.43
C GLY A 200 -3.57 4.95 8.25
N MET A 201 -2.84 5.52 9.19
CA MET A 201 -2.18 6.82 9.08
C MET A 201 -0.71 6.61 9.41
N ALA A 202 0.17 7.15 8.60
CA ALA A 202 1.60 7.03 8.80
C ALA A 202 2.25 8.43 8.76
N LEU A 203 3.30 8.60 9.56
CA LEU A 203 4.20 9.73 9.53
C LEU A 203 5.62 9.19 9.39
N ARG A 204 6.44 9.76 8.50
CA ARG A 204 7.84 9.33 8.31
C ARG A 204 8.76 10.50 8.00
N GLY A 205 10.02 10.35 8.36
CA GLY A 205 11.11 11.25 8.00
C GLY A 205 12.37 10.47 7.67
N TYR A 206 13.43 11.19 7.35
CA TYR A 206 14.77 10.61 7.09
C TYR A 206 15.77 11.15 8.11
N TRP A 207 16.67 10.28 8.55
CA TRP A 207 17.78 10.61 9.43
C TRP A 207 19.08 10.07 8.87
N ARG A 208 20.21 10.71 9.17
CA ARG A 208 21.52 10.08 9.03
C ARG A 208 21.70 9.08 10.16
N SER A 209 22.29 7.92 9.86
CA SER A 209 22.56 6.91 10.86
C SER A 209 23.80 6.10 10.49
N PRO A 210 24.64 5.74 11.47
CA PRO A 210 25.78 4.83 11.24
C PRO A 210 25.32 3.41 10.85
N ARG A 211 24.07 3.05 11.15
CA ARG A 211 23.45 1.76 10.78
C ARG A 211 22.64 1.81 9.48
N HIS A 212 22.97 2.72 8.59
CA HIS A 212 22.27 2.88 7.31
C HIS A 212 22.34 1.67 6.38
N ASP A 213 23.25 0.73 6.61
CA ASP A 213 23.51 -0.48 5.83
C ASP A 213 23.19 -1.77 6.61
N ASP A 214 22.42 -1.69 7.69
CA ASP A 214 21.96 -2.86 8.45
C ASP A 214 21.24 -3.85 7.53
N ARG A 215 21.47 -5.14 7.73
CA ARG A 215 20.92 -6.24 6.91
C ARG A 215 19.45 -6.51 7.16
N PHE A 216 18.86 -5.93 8.20
CA PHE A 216 17.47 -6.09 8.59
C PHE A 216 16.76 -4.74 8.60
N ILE A 217 15.55 -4.68 8.07
CA ILE A 217 14.63 -3.60 8.40
C ILE A 217 14.08 -3.83 9.82
N GLU A 218 13.87 -2.77 10.58
CA GLU A 218 13.42 -2.87 11.96
C GLU A 218 11.97 -2.43 12.13
N SER A 219 11.17 -3.20 12.88
CA SER A 219 9.78 -2.89 13.22
C SER A 219 9.56 -3.00 14.72
N HIS A 220 9.09 -1.91 15.33
CA HIS A 220 8.73 -1.80 16.74
C HIS A 220 7.23 -2.00 16.90
N ILE A 221 6.84 -3.03 17.64
CA ILE A 221 5.45 -3.50 17.78
C ILE A 221 4.80 -3.11 19.11
N ASP A 222 5.52 -2.41 19.98
CA ASP A 222 5.01 -1.85 21.26
C ASP A 222 5.37 -0.36 21.40
N ILE A 223 5.20 0.41 20.34
CA ILE A 223 5.44 1.85 20.41
C ILE A 223 4.60 2.49 21.51
N ARG A 224 5.21 3.44 22.22
CA ARG A 224 4.59 4.10 23.37
C ARG A 224 4.45 5.58 23.12
N ASP A 225 3.39 6.15 23.65
CA ASP A 225 3.21 7.59 23.68
C ASP A 225 4.10 8.26 24.75
N ALA A 226 4.00 9.58 24.87
CA ALA A 226 4.76 10.36 25.84
C ALA A 226 4.45 10.02 27.32
N ASN A 227 3.34 9.34 27.60
CA ASN A 227 2.97 8.87 28.94
C ASN A 227 3.50 7.45 29.22
N GLY A 228 4.08 6.78 28.23
CA GLY A 228 4.55 5.41 28.33
C GLY A 228 3.47 4.36 28.01
N ASP A 229 2.27 4.78 27.59
CA ASP A 229 1.19 3.87 27.22
C ASP A 229 1.42 3.30 25.84
N VAL A 230 1.21 1.98 25.68
CA VAL A 230 1.33 1.31 24.38
C VAL A 230 0.22 1.77 23.45
N VAL A 231 0.60 2.24 22.27
CA VAL A 231 -0.30 2.73 21.24
C VAL A 231 -0.51 1.65 20.18
N PRO A 232 -1.76 1.34 19.76
CA PRO A 232 -2.03 0.41 18.67
C PRO A 232 -1.48 0.92 17.33
N GLY A 233 -0.37 0.34 16.91
CA GLY A 233 0.37 0.76 15.74
C GLY A 233 1.74 0.08 15.72
N TYR A 234 2.62 0.58 14.90
CA TYR A 234 4.01 0.15 14.85
C TYR A 234 4.93 1.29 14.45
N GLY A 235 6.18 1.24 14.92
CA GLY A 235 7.27 2.07 14.43
C GLY A 235 8.16 1.29 13.48
N TRP A 236 8.91 1.98 12.65
CA TRP A 236 9.90 1.36 11.78
C TRP A 236 11.15 2.19 11.63
N ILE A 237 12.27 1.49 11.39
CA ILE A 237 13.56 2.06 11.00
C ILE A 237 14.08 1.21 9.85
N PHE A 238 14.13 1.79 8.64
CA PHE A 238 14.53 1.09 7.42
C PHE A 238 15.83 1.67 6.87
N PRO A 239 16.93 0.92 6.91
CA PRO A 239 18.21 1.31 6.33
C PRO A 239 18.10 1.53 4.82
N LEU A 240 18.73 2.59 4.29
CA LEU A 240 18.72 2.92 2.86
C LEU A 240 20.06 2.66 2.14
N GLY A 241 21.11 2.27 2.87
CA GLY A 241 22.42 1.97 2.30
C GLY A 241 23.32 3.17 2.00
N ASP A 242 22.77 4.37 1.98
CA ASP A 242 23.40 5.60 1.50
C ASP A 242 23.71 6.64 2.60
N GLY A 243 23.85 6.20 3.83
CA GLY A 243 24.04 7.07 5.01
C GLY A 243 22.73 7.44 5.69
N ARG A 244 21.58 7.06 5.12
CA ARG A 244 20.24 7.43 5.60
C ARG A 244 19.44 6.25 6.08
N VAL A 245 18.50 6.55 6.98
CA VAL A 245 17.43 5.63 7.38
C VAL A 245 16.08 6.31 7.23
N ASN A 246 15.06 5.55 6.79
CA ASN A 246 13.65 5.96 6.81
C ASN A 246 13.06 5.55 8.15
N VAL A 247 12.60 6.51 8.94
CA VAL A 247 12.02 6.27 10.26
C VAL A 247 10.58 6.73 10.27
N GLY A 248 9.69 5.93 10.84
CA GLY A 248 8.30 6.36 10.91
C GLY A 248 7.46 5.62 11.93
N VAL A 249 6.24 6.12 12.09
CA VAL A 249 5.19 5.54 12.94
C VAL A 249 3.90 5.41 12.14
N GLY A 250 3.19 4.30 12.36
CA GLY A 250 1.90 4.01 11.77
C GLY A 250 0.84 3.72 12.83
N LEU A 251 -0.36 4.24 12.62
CA LEU A 251 -1.54 4.03 13.46
C LEU A 251 -2.67 3.42 12.64
N LEU A 252 -3.55 2.67 13.30
CA LEU A 252 -4.72 2.07 12.70
C LEU A 252 -6.01 2.74 13.17
N SER A 253 -6.93 3.02 12.24
CA SER A 253 -8.23 3.63 12.56
C SER A 253 -9.22 2.70 13.27
N THR A 254 -8.86 1.44 13.45
CA THR A 254 -9.64 0.44 14.20
C THR A 254 -9.57 0.64 15.70
N ASP A 255 -8.56 1.34 16.19
CA ASP A 255 -8.50 1.79 17.58
C ASP A 255 -9.46 2.98 17.82
N ARG A 256 -10.22 2.97 18.90
CA ARG A 256 -11.18 4.02 19.25
C ARG A 256 -10.51 5.35 19.60
N THR A 257 -9.28 5.32 20.09
CA THR A 257 -8.52 6.48 20.55
C THR A 257 -7.67 7.15 19.45
N TRP A 258 -7.52 6.52 18.28
CA TRP A 258 -6.62 6.94 17.22
C TRP A 258 -6.76 8.42 16.79
N ARG A 259 -7.99 8.96 16.86
CA ARG A 259 -8.25 10.37 16.49
C ARG A 259 -7.65 11.38 17.46
N GLY A 260 -7.39 10.96 18.70
CA GLY A 260 -6.76 11.78 19.72
C GLY A 260 -5.23 11.73 19.70
N VAL A 261 -4.64 10.78 18.95
CA VAL A 261 -3.19 10.62 18.90
C VAL A 261 -2.55 11.67 18.01
N ASN A 262 -1.66 12.46 18.59
CA ASN A 262 -0.82 13.38 17.84
C ASN A 262 0.38 12.61 17.26
N THR A 263 0.37 12.37 15.95
CA THR A 263 1.39 11.59 15.26
C THR A 263 2.80 12.18 15.33
N THR A 264 2.93 13.51 15.43
CA THR A 264 4.23 14.16 15.61
C THR A 264 4.79 13.84 16.99
N ARG A 265 4.00 13.99 18.06
CA ARG A 265 4.43 13.62 19.43
C ARG A 265 4.73 12.12 19.56
N LEU A 266 3.98 11.29 18.84
CA LEU A 266 4.25 9.85 18.79
C LEU A 266 5.58 9.55 18.10
N MET A 267 5.90 10.26 17.01
CA MET A 267 7.21 10.17 16.36
C MET A 267 8.34 10.58 17.32
N ASP A 268 8.20 11.70 18.01
CA ASP A 268 9.20 12.16 18.98
C ASP A 268 9.41 11.15 20.11
N ALA A 269 8.33 10.56 20.63
CA ALA A 269 8.39 9.50 21.63
C ALA A 269 9.05 8.23 21.07
N PHE A 270 8.76 7.86 19.84
CA PHE A 270 9.38 6.70 19.18
C PHE A 270 10.87 6.89 18.97
N LEU A 271 11.30 8.07 18.50
CA LEU A 271 12.74 8.39 18.34
C LEU A 271 13.50 8.29 19.67
N ALA A 272 12.87 8.71 20.78
CA ALA A 272 13.45 8.57 22.12
C ALA A 272 13.49 7.12 22.64
N GLN A 273 12.69 6.22 22.11
CA GLN A 273 12.64 4.79 22.47
C GLN A 273 13.56 3.92 21.61
N ALA A 274 13.92 4.40 20.42
CA ALA A 274 14.80 3.66 19.51
C ALA A 274 16.16 3.40 20.13
N ASP A 275 16.81 2.29 19.75
CA ASP A 275 18.14 1.97 20.22
C ASP A 275 19.12 3.11 19.93
N PRO A 276 19.89 3.59 20.91
CA PRO A 276 20.83 4.70 20.74
C PRO A 276 21.85 4.52 19.62
N SER A 277 22.15 3.29 19.22
CA SER A 277 23.07 3.00 18.11
C SER A 277 22.56 3.46 16.73
N TRP A 278 21.27 3.78 16.61
CA TRP A 278 20.72 4.42 15.41
C TRP A 278 21.06 5.90 15.29
N GLU A 279 21.48 6.56 16.38
CA GLU A 279 21.84 7.99 16.47
C GLU A 279 20.74 8.93 15.92
N LEU A 280 19.48 8.62 16.22
CA LEU A 280 18.33 9.41 15.77
C LEU A 280 18.15 10.64 16.65
N SER A 281 18.44 11.81 16.11
CA SER A 281 18.35 13.09 16.82
C SER A 281 17.94 14.22 15.89
N GLU A 282 17.66 15.40 16.44
CA GLU A 282 17.39 16.60 15.66
C GLU A 282 18.57 16.97 14.75
N SER A 283 19.81 16.78 15.20
CA SER A 283 21.03 17.08 14.42
C SER A 283 21.26 16.11 13.25
N THR A 284 20.70 14.92 13.28
CA THR A 284 20.79 13.92 12.21
C THR A 284 19.54 13.90 11.32
N CYS A 285 18.48 14.62 11.67
CA CYS A 285 17.26 14.76 10.90
C CYS A 285 17.51 15.48 9.55
N LEU A 286 16.98 14.93 8.46
CA LEU A 286 17.21 15.43 7.09
C LEU A 286 16.03 16.23 6.52
N GLY A 287 15.09 16.63 7.36
CA GLY A 287 13.98 17.48 6.96
C GLY A 287 12.66 17.12 7.65
N PRO A 288 11.58 17.81 7.34
CA PRO A 288 10.31 17.62 8.01
C PRO A 288 9.69 16.25 7.70
N ALA A 289 9.10 15.64 8.72
CA ALA A 289 8.32 14.42 8.53
C ALA A 289 7.07 14.68 7.69
N THR A 290 6.71 13.70 6.86
CA THR A 290 5.54 13.75 5.99
C THR A 290 4.59 12.60 6.29
N GLY A 291 3.28 12.87 6.25
CA GLY A 291 2.25 11.88 6.58
C GLY A 291 1.38 11.47 5.39
N GLY A 292 0.76 10.31 5.50
CA GLY A 292 -0.14 9.76 4.49
C GLY A 292 -1.25 8.90 5.08
N LYS A 293 -2.34 8.79 4.32
CA LYS A 293 -3.45 7.88 4.61
C LYS A 293 -3.26 6.58 3.84
N LEU A 294 -3.60 5.48 4.46
CA LEU A 294 -3.45 4.13 3.95
C LEU A 294 -4.81 3.43 3.92
N PRO A 295 -5.61 3.57 2.86
CA PRO A 295 -6.86 2.81 2.72
C PRO A 295 -6.53 1.33 2.48
N MET A 296 -7.00 0.45 3.37
CA MET A 296 -6.54 -0.93 3.44
C MET A 296 -7.62 -1.93 3.04
N GLY A 297 -7.18 -3.09 2.55
CA GLY A 297 -8.00 -4.29 2.39
C GLY A 297 -9.11 -4.19 1.34
N LEU A 298 -8.88 -3.46 0.25
CA LEU A 298 -9.84 -3.12 -0.81
C LEU A 298 -11.04 -2.32 -0.28
N SER A 299 -10.75 -1.38 0.64
CA SER A 299 -11.78 -0.60 1.32
C SER A 299 -12.47 0.46 0.44
N VAL A 300 -12.03 0.67 -0.80
CA VAL A 300 -12.64 1.60 -1.74
C VAL A 300 -13.29 0.82 -2.87
N GLY A 301 -14.52 1.16 -3.20
CA GLY A 301 -15.25 0.52 -4.28
C GLY A 301 -16.57 1.25 -4.61
N PRO A 302 -17.24 0.83 -5.69
CA PRO A 302 -16.82 -0.21 -6.63
C PRO A 302 -15.49 0.11 -7.33
N CYS A 303 -14.76 -0.95 -7.79
CA CYS A 303 -13.47 -0.79 -8.47
C CYS A 303 -13.58 -0.90 -10.00
N LEU A 304 -14.79 -1.13 -10.52
CA LEU A 304 -15.05 -1.42 -11.91
C LEU A 304 -16.29 -0.69 -12.42
N GLY A 305 -16.18 -0.03 -13.57
CA GLY A 305 -17.24 0.48 -14.43
C GLY A 305 -17.27 -0.26 -15.76
N ASP A 306 -18.05 0.26 -16.74
CA ASP A 306 -18.13 -0.35 -18.06
C ASP A 306 -16.81 -0.22 -18.83
N ASN A 307 -16.09 0.90 -18.66
CA ASN A 307 -14.77 1.12 -19.26
C ASN A 307 -13.78 1.78 -18.29
N VAL A 308 -14.07 1.76 -17.00
CA VAL A 308 -13.25 2.38 -15.96
C VAL A 308 -12.80 1.35 -14.94
N VAL A 309 -11.53 1.39 -14.53
CA VAL A 309 -10.94 0.50 -13.52
C VAL A 309 -10.21 1.33 -12.46
N LEU A 310 -10.46 1.04 -11.16
CA LEU A 310 -9.67 1.56 -10.05
C LEU A 310 -8.61 0.54 -9.63
N THR A 311 -7.39 1.01 -9.35
CA THR A 311 -6.28 0.12 -8.95
C THR A 311 -5.38 0.76 -7.89
N GLY A 312 -4.62 -0.06 -7.17
CA GLY A 312 -3.71 0.38 -6.10
C GLY A 312 -4.43 1.04 -4.93
N ASP A 313 -3.82 2.09 -4.39
CA ASP A 313 -4.38 2.84 -3.26
C ASP A 313 -5.74 3.50 -3.59
N ALA A 314 -6.01 3.80 -4.86
CA ALA A 314 -7.30 4.32 -5.30
C ALA A 314 -8.43 3.30 -5.05
N ALA A 315 -8.13 2.01 -5.12
CA ALA A 315 -9.00 0.90 -4.76
C ALA A 315 -8.87 0.48 -3.27
N GLY A 316 -7.97 1.11 -2.52
CA GLY A 316 -7.66 0.72 -1.15
C GLY A 316 -6.92 -0.61 -1.04
N ALA A 317 -6.08 -0.96 -2.01
CA ALA A 317 -5.40 -2.24 -2.11
C ALA A 317 -4.12 -2.32 -1.24
N ILE A 318 -4.13 -1.74 -0.06
CA ILE A 318 -3.04 -1.83 0.91
C ILE A 318 -3.27 -3.01 1.84
N ASN A 319 -2.22 -3.77 2.13
CA ASN A 319 -2.27 -4.90 3.05
C ASN A 319 -2.60 -4.43 4.47
N PRO A 320 -3.71 -4.90 5.07
CA PRO A 320 -4.08 -4.48 6.44
C PRO A 320 -3.10 -4.94 7.52
N PHE A 321 -2.37 -6.05 7.34
CA PHE A 321 -1.45 -6.56 8.34
C PHE A 321 -0.25 -5.66 8.60
N ASN A 322 0.34 -5.09 7.53
CA ASN A 322 1.63 -4.42 7.61
C ASN A 322 1.69 -3.05 6.91
N GLY A 323 0.60 -2.60 6.28
CA GLY A 323 0.55 -1.33 5.56
C GLY A 323 1.27 -1.33 4.21
N GLU A 324 1.69 -2.49 3.70
CA GLU A 324 2.33 -2.60 2.40
C GLU A 324 1.36 -2.24 1.27
N GLY A 325 1.73 -1.26 0.46
CA GLY A 325 0.95 -0.82 -0.70
C GLY A 325 1.65 -1.01 -2.03
N ILE A 326 3.01 -1.03 -2.04
CA ILE A 326 3.79 -1.04 -3.30
C ILE A 326 3.59 -2.35 -4.06
N ALA A 327 3.77 -3.50 -3.43
CA ALA A 327 3.58 -4.81 -4.07
C ALA A 327 2.15 -4.97 -4.61
N TYR A 328 1.16 -4.62 -3.79
CA TYR A 328 -0.25 -4.67 -4.20
C TYR A 328 -0.58 -3.64 -5.27
N GLY A 329 0.12 -2.52 -5.29
CA GLY A 329 0.06 -1.54 -6.37
C GLY A 329 0.50 -2.16 -7.70
N TYR A 330 1.67 -2.81 -7.72
CA TYR A 330 2.17 -3.52 -8.91
C TYR A 330 1.22 -4.61 -9.39
N GLU A 331 0.80 -5.47 -8.47
CA GLU A 331 -0.06 -6.61 -8.79
C GLU A 331 -1.44 -6.17 -9.29
N THR A 332 -2.09 -5.23 -8.61
CA THR A 332 -3.41 -4.74 -9.05
C THR A 332 -3.31 -3.94 -10.35
N GLY A 333 -2.20 -3.24 -10.57
CA GLY A 333 -1.89 -2.59 -11.85
C GLY A 333 -1.77 -3.62 -12.98
N ARG A 334 -1.05 -4.73 -12.76
CA ARG A 334 -0.94 -5.85 -13.72
C ARG A 334 -2.28 -6.53 -13.97
N LEU A 335 -3.09 -6.74 -12.93
CA LEU A 335 -4.43 -7.32 -13.08
C LEU A 335 -5.36 -6.40 -13.89
N ALA A 336 -5.26 -5.08 -13.67
CA ALA A 336 -5.99 -4.09 -14.46
C ALA A 336 -5.53 -4.14 -15.93
N ALA A 337 -4.22 -4.15 -16.18
CA ALA A 337 -3.66 -4.26 -17.52
C ALA A 337 -4.15 -5.51 -18.25
N THR A 338 -4.07 -6.68 -17.61
CA THR A 338 -4.54 -7.95 -18.19
C THR A 338 -6.03 -7.90 -18.53
N SER A 339 -6.86 -7.29 -17.67
CA SER A 339 -8.30 -7.24 -17.90
C SER A 339 -8.66 -6.25 -19.01
N VAL A 340 -8.01 -5.09 -19.05
CA VAL A 340 -8.19 -4.09 -20.11
C VAL A 340 -7.70 -4.63 -21.45
N ALA A 341 -6.52 -5.27 -21.50
CA ALA A 341 -6.01 -5.90 -22.72
C ALA A 341 -6.99 -6.95 -23.26
N THR A 342 -7.52 -7.82 -22.39
CA THR A 342 -8.54 -8.82 -22.79
C THR A 342 -9.81 -8.17 -23.36
N ALA A 343 -10.26 -7.07 -22.78
CA ALA A 343 -11.43 -6.33 -23.27
C ALA A 343 -11.15 -5.65 -24.62
N LEU A 344 -9.95 -5.10 -24.80
CA LEU A 344 -9.51 -4.51 -26.07
C LEU A 344 -9.40 -5.56 -27.19
N GLU A 345 -8.78 -6.72 -26.91
CA GLU A 345 -8.63 -7.83 -27.87
C GLU A 345 -9.98 -8.38 -28.35
N ARG A 346 -10.93 -8.51 -27.43
CA ARG A 346 -12.27 -9.04 -27.74
C ARG A 346 -13.21 -7.99 -28.33
N GLY A 347 -12.89 -6.71 -28.20
CA GLY A 347 -13.82 -5.63 -28.51
C GLY A 347 -15.09 -5.65 -27.65
N ASP A 348 -15.00 -6.22 -26.45
CA ASP A 348 -16.10 -6.49 -25.54
C ASP A 348 -15.78 -5.96 -24.14
N ALA A 349 -16.53 -4.94 -23.72
CA ALA A 349 -16.36 -4.33 -22.39
C ALA A 349 -16.74 -5.29 -21.24
N ASP A 350 -17.63 -6.27 -21.47
CA ASP A 350 -18.00 -7.24 -20.45
C ASP A 350 -16.80 -8.13 -20.05
N ALA A 351 -15.77 -8.25 -20.89
CA ALA A 351 -14.53 -8.93 -20.54
C ALA A 351 -13.78 -8.24 -19.39
N LEU A 352 -14.06 -6.96 -19.10
CA LEU A 352 -13.53 -6.23 -17.95
C LEU A 352 -14.03 -6.79 -16.59
N GLU A 353 -15.18 -7.52 -16.59
CA GLU A 353 -15.73 -8.20 -15.42
C GLU A 353 -14.67 -9.07 -14.71
N GLY A 354 -13.80 -9.71 -15.49
CA GLY A 354 -12.71 -10.51 -14.97
C GLY A 354 -11.77 -9.77 -14.00
N TYR A 355 -11.76 -8.44 -13.97
CA TYR A 355 -10.96 -7.69 -13.00
C TYR A 355 -11.45 -7.87 -11.57
N SER A 356 -12.76 -7.70 -11.32
CA SER A 356 -13.35 -7.91 -10.01
C SER A 356 -13.15 -9.35 -9.51
N ASP A 357 -13.29 -10.32 -10.39
CA ASP A 357 -13.10 -11.73 -10.06
C ASP A 357 -11.63 -12.03 -9.71
N ARG A 358 -10.69 -11.47 -10.46
CA ARG A 358 -9.26 -11.59 -10.17
C ARG A 358 -8.88 -10.91 -8.85
N LEU A 359 -9.38 -9.72 -8.55
CA LEU A 359 -9.16 -9.06 -7.25
C LEU A 359 -9.72 -9.92 -6.11
N SER A 360 -10.94 -10.41 -6.25
CA SER A 360 -11.61 -11.22 -5.24
C SER A 360 -10.90 -12.55 -5.00
N SER A 361 -10.51 -13.25 -6.06
CA SER A 361 -9.79 -14.52 -5.95
C SER A 361 -8.37 -14.38 -5.41
N SER A 362 -7.67 -13.29 -5.78
CA SER A 362 -6.28 -13.06 -5.34
C SER A 362 -6.19 -12.56 -3.89
N TYR A 363 -7.13 -11.72 -3.46
CA TYR A 363 -6.98 -10.99 -2.19
C TYR A 363 -8.18 -11.07 -1.27
N GLY A 364 -9.36 -11.44 -1.76
CA GLY A 364 -10.61 -11.33 -1.00
C GLY A 364 -10.59 -12.11 0.31
N GLU A 365 -10.08 -13.34 0.29
CA GLU A 365 -9.94 -14.18 1.48
C GLU A 365 -8.84 -13.64 2.40
N TYR A 366 -7.66 -13.39 1.87
CA TYR A 366 -6.53 -12.91 2.63
C TYR A 366 -6.83 -11.58 3.33
N PHE A 367 -7.38 -10.59 2.61
CA PHE A 367 -7.71 -9.30 3.20
C PHE A 367 -8.87 -9.37 4.22
N ARG A 368 -9.78 -10.33 4.07
CA ARG A 368 -10.81 -10.58 5.10
C ARG A 368 -10.17 -11.03 6.41
N VAL A 369 -9.27 -12.00 6.35
CA VAL A 369 -8.53 -12.48 7.54
C VAL A 369 -7.70 -11.35 8.13
N ALA A 370 -6.99 -10.59 7.29
CA ALA A 370 -6.17 -9.46 7.71
C ALA A 370 -7.01 -8.38 8.44
N ARG A 371 -8.18 -8.02 7.92
CA ARG A 371 -9.08 -7.07 8.57
C ARG A 371 -9.57 -7.56 9.94
N GLY A 372 -9.91 -8.85 10.04
CA GLY A 372 -10.31 -9.45 11.33
C GLY A 372 -9.17 -9.43 12.34
N PHE A 373 -7.96 -9.80 11.92
CA PHE A 373 -6.78 -9.78 12.77
C PHE A 373 -6.44 -8.37 13.27
N VAL A 374 -6.45 -7.39 12.38
CA VAL A 374 -6.15 -5.99 12.74
C VAL A 374 -7.14 -5.43 13.76
N ARG A 375 -8.43 -5.78 13.66
CA ARG A 375 -9.42 -5.43 14.68
C ARG A 375 -9.10 -6.07 16.02
N LEU A 376 -8.69 -7.34 16.03
CA LEU A 376 -8.34 -8.07 17.24
C LEU A 376 -7.12 -7.46 17.94
N ILE A 377 -6.05 -7.15 17.21
CA ILE A 377 -4.83 -6.58 17.80
C ILE A 377 -4.96 -5.07 18.11
N SER A 378 -6.02 -4.41 17.64
CA SER A 378 -6.33 -3.03 18.06
C SER A 378 -6.77 -2.94 19.53
N GLU A 379 -7.12 -4.06 20.15
CA GLU A 379 -7.34 -4.13 21.60
C GLU A 379 -5.98 -4.27 22.32
N PRO A 380 -5.50 -3.26 23.09
CA PRO A 380 -4.14 -3.26 23.64
C PRO A 380 -3.80 -4.48 24.47
N LYS A 381 -4.73 -5.00 25.26
CA LYS A 381 -4.53 -6.21 26.09
C LYS A 381 -4.32 -7.46 25.26
N VAL A 382 -5.09 -7.59 24.17
CA VAL A 382 -4.97 -8.72 23.23
C VAL A 382 -3.63 -8.65 22.49
N MET A 383 -3.28 -7.46 22.02
CA MET A 383 -1.99 -7.23 21.35
C MET A 383 -0.83 -7.59 22.29
N GLN A 384 -0.81 -7.09 23.53
CA GLN A 384 0.23 -7.40 24.51
C GLN A 384 0.33 -8.91 24.79
N ALA A 385 -0.80 -9.62 24.93
CA ALA A 385 -0.80 -11.06 25.13
C ALA A 385 -0.26 -11.81 23.90
N CYS A 386 -0.75 -11.50 22.71
CA CYS A 386 -0.34 -12.17 21.46
C CYS A 386 1.14 -11.91 21.14
N VAL A 387 1.57 -10.65 21.21
CA VAL A 387 2.94 -10.26 20.87
C VAL A 387 3.90 -10.73 21.96
N GLY A 388 3.56 -10.57 23.25
CA GLY A 388 4.39 -11.01 24.38
C GLY A 388 4.63 -12.52 24.38
N VAL A 389 3.70 -13.33 23.88
CA VAL A 389 3.88 -14.77 23.66
C VAL A 389 4.67 -15.01 22.37
N GLY A 390 4.32 -14.33 21.28
CA GLY A 390 4.99 -14.46 19.98
C GLY A 390 6.49 -14.19 20.07
N MET A 391 6.87 -13.07 20.70
CA MET A 391 8.26 -12.66 20.89
C MET A 391 9.12 -13.63 21.73
N ARG A 392 8.55 -14.71 22.24
CA ARG A 392 9.29 -15.79 22.94
C ARG A 392 9.63 -16.96 22.02
N SER A 393 9.22 -16.93 20.76
CA SER A 393 9.38 -18.04 19.83
C SER A 393 9.65 -17.53 18.41
N ASP A 394 10.92 -17.68 17.99
CA ASP A 394 11.37 -17.38 16.63
C ASP A 394 10.55 -18.13 15.58
N TRP A 395 10.22 -19.39 15.89
CA TRP A 395 9.37 -20.21 15.03
C TRP A 395 7.97 -19.60 14.81
N LEU A 396 7.33 -19.14 15.89
CA LEU A 396 6.00 -18.53 15.81
C LEU A 396 6.06 -17.20 15.07
N MET A 397 7.03 -16.35 15.38
CA MET A 397 7.19 -15.06 14.73
C MET A 397 7.53 -15.18 13.24
N SER A 398 8.37 -16.16 12.85
CA SER A 398 8.64 -16.45 11.44
C SER A 398 7.38 -16.87 10.67
N ARG A 399 6.46 -17.63 11.32
CA ARG A 399 5.17 -17.99 10.71
C ARG A 399 4.24 -16.79 10.60
N LEU A 400 4.20 -15.94 11.61
CA LEU A 400 3.46 -14.67 11.56
C LEU A 400 4.00 -13.76 10.45
N LEU A 401 5.31 -13.64 10.32
CA LEU A 401 5.94 -12.87 9.25
C LEU A 401 5.48 -13.38 7.86
N SER A 402 5.50 -14.70 7.65
CA SER A 402 5.04 -15.32 6.38
C SER A 402 3.57 -14.98 6.11
N ILE A 403 2.71 -15.01 7.12
CA ILE A 403 1.29 -14.66 6.99
C ILE A 403 1.14 -13.16 6.71
N MET A 404 1.78 -12.29 7.49
CA MET A 404 1.65 -10.84 7.38
C MET A 404 2.19 -10.28 6.07
N ALA A 405 3.25 -10.89 5.52
CA ALA A 405 3.83 -10.53 4.23
C ALA A 405 3.15 -11.25 3.04
N ASN A 406 2.10 -12.04 3.31
CA ASN A 406 1.38 -12.82 2.29
C ASN A 406 2.31 -13.73 1.46
N LEU A 407 3.23 -14.40 2.13
CA LEU A 407 4.17 -15.36 1.55
C LEU A 407 3.75 -16.81 1.83
N LEU A 408 2.44 -17.08 1.87
CA LEU A 408 1.89 -18.41 2.08
C LEU A 408 1.94 -19.23 0.78
N ARG A 409 2.11 -20.52 0.92
CA ARG A 409 2.09 -21.50 -0.17
C ARG A 409 0.73 -22.19 -0.21
N PRO A 410 -0.14 -21.90 -1.19
CA PRO A 410 -1.49 -22.49 -1.23
C PRO A 410 -1.49 -24.02 -1.29
N ASP A 411 -0.45 -24.61 -1.89
CA ASP A 411 -0.31 -26.05 -2.14
C ASP A 411 0.53 -26.76 -1.05
N ASP A 412 1.08 -26.04 -0.09
CA ASP A 412 1.84 -26.60 1.04
C ASP A 412 0.94 -26.71 2.28
N LEU A 413 1.04 -27.86 2.98
CA LEU A 413 0.38 -28.09 4.28
C LEU A 413 1.28 -27.70 5.45
N GLY A 414 2.13 -26.70 5.26
CA GLY A 414 2.99 -26.18 6.31
C GLY A 414 2.18 -25.63 7.50
N SER A 415 2.86 -25.49 8.64
CA SER A 415 2.21 -25.01 9.89
C SER A 415 1.64 -23.59 9.79
N ALA A 416 2.24 -22.71 8.95
CA ALA A 416 1.72 -21.37 8.69
C ALA A 416 0.41 -21.43 7.89
N GLU A 417 0.35 -22.25 6.86
CA GLU A 417 -0.81 -22.48 6.01
C GLU A 417 -1.96 -23.13 6.77
N LEU A 418 -1.65 -24.13 7.62
CA LEU A 418 -2.66 -24.76 8.49
C LEU A 418 -3.20 -23.76 9.52
N GLY A 419 -2.33 -22.98 10.17
CA GLY A 419 -2.72 -21.91 11.09
C GLY A 419 -3.58 -20.85 10.41
N TYR A 420 -3.19 -20.41 9.22
CA TYR A 420 -3.97 -19.48 8.41
C TYR A 420 -5.35 -20.05 8.04
N ARG A 421 -5.41 -21.30 7.58
CA ARG A 421 -6.67 -21.97 7.23
C ARG A 421 -7.60 -22.10 8.45
N ALA A 422 -7.06 -22.38 9.65
CA ALA A 422 -7.82 -22.40 10.88
C ALA A 422 -8.39 -21.02 11.23
N ILE A 423 -7.58 -19.98 11.20
CA ILE A 423 -7.99 -18.59 11.42
C ILE A 423 -9.06 -18.18 10.40
N ASN A 424 -8.86 -18.51 9.12
CA ASN A 424 -9.82 -18.20 8.08
C ASN A 424 -11.15 -18.95 8.26
N ALA A 425 -11.13 -20.21 8.70
CA ALA A 425 -12.35 -20.98 8.99
C ALA A 425 -13.15 -20.34 10.14
N ILE A 426 -12.47 -19.77 11.13
CA ILE A 426 -13.11 -19.01 12.21
C ILE A 426 -13.65 -17.68 11.66
N ALA A 427 -12.83 -16.93 10.90
CA ALA A 427 -13.23 -15.64 10.33
C ALA A 427 -14.45 -15.75 9.39
N LYS A 428 -14.58 -16.84 8.64
CA LYS A 428 -15.77 -17.12 7.80
C LYS A 428 -17.07 -17.31 8.58
N ARG A 429 -16.98 -17.73 9.84
CA ARG A 429 -18.14 -18.02 10.72
C ARG A 429 -18.51 -16.83 11.60
N VAL A 430 -17.64 -15.83 11.71
CA VAL A 430 -17.87 -14.63 12.50
C VAL A 430 -18.34 -13.52 11.56
N PRO A 431 -19.61 -13.06 11.63
CA PRO A 431 -20.08 -11.93 10.82
C PRO A 431 -19.23 -10.68 11.06
N ASP A 432 -19.07 -9.86 10.01
CA ASP A 432 -18.48 -8.52 10.16
C ASP A 432 -19.30 -7.75 11.22
N GLY A 433 -18.67 -7.36 12.33
CA GLY A 433 -19.34 -6.73 13.48
C GLY A 433 -19.62 -7.63 14.70
N ALA A 434 -19.66 -8.95 14.58
CA ALA A 434 -19.80 -9.82 15.76
C ALA A 434 -18.52 -9.80 16.62
N LEU A 435 -17.37 -9.58 16.02
CA LEU A 435 -16.11 -9.40 16.75
C LEU A 435 -16.15 -8.10 17.56
N ASP A 436 -16.71 -7.02 16.99
CA ASP A 436 -16.89 -5.73 17.68
C ASP A 436 -17.85 -5.88 18.88
N ALA A 437 -18.89 -6.72 18.76
CA ALA A 437 -19.80 -7.03 19.86
C ALA A 437 -19.14 -7.86 20.98
N VAL A 438 -18.27 -8.81 20.62
CA VAL A 438 -17.50 -9.59 21.59
C VAL A 438 -16.47 -8.71 22.31
N LEU A 439 -15.78 -7.85 21.59
CA LEU A 439 -14.82 -6.90 22.16
C LEU A 439 -15.51 -5.89 23.09
N ALA A 440 -16.67 -5.37 22.71
CA ALA A 440 -17.48 -4.49 23.57
C ALA A 440 -17.94 -5.21 24.85
N ALA A 441 -18.34 -6.49 24.75
CA ALA A 441 -18.75 -7.28 25.91
C ALA A 441 -17.57 -7.64 26.85
N LEU A 442 -16.34 -7.66 26.34
CA LEU A 442 -15.14 -7.83 27.16
C LEU A 442 -14.76 -6.53 27.89
N ASP A 443 -15.00 -5.38 27.28
CA ASP A 443 -14.76 -4.05 27.84
C ASP A 443 -15.74 -3.74 29.00
N ASP A 444 -17.03 -4.10 28.86
CA ASP A 444 -18.05 -3.94 29.87
C ASP A 444 -17.85 -4.85 31.15
N ARG A 445 -16.96 -5.85 31.05
CA ARG A 445 -16.63 -6.74 32.17
C ARG A 445 -15.40 -6.31 32.96
N ALA A 446 -14.74 -5.24 32.61
CA ALA A 446 -13.65 -4.68 33.41
C ALA A 446 -14.24 -4.08 34.70
N PRO A 447 -13.83 -4.54 35.92
CA PRO A 447 -14.35 -3.98 37.14
C PRO A 447 -13.95 -2.51 37.22
N ALA A 448 -14.94 -1.65 37.47
CA ALA A 448 -14.70 -0.25 37.81
C ALA A 448 -13.71 -0.20 38.99
N VAL A 449 -12.51 0.31 38.74
CA VAL A 449 -11.55 0.61 39.81
C VAL A 449 -12.20 1.70 40.66
N ALA A 450 -12.70 1.31 41.81
CA ALA A 450 -13.24 2.24 42.78
C ALA A 450 -12.16 3.23 43.19
N SER A 451 -12.32 4.48 42.78
CA SER A 451 -11.52 5.58 43.27
C SER A 451 -11.87 5.80 44.75
N SER A 452 -11.14 5.13 45.66
CA SER A 452 -11.12 5.53 47.05
C SER A 452 -10.35 6.82 47.21
N ARG A 453 -11.06 7.93 47.17
CA ARG A 453 -10.57 9.16 47.81
C ARG A 453 -10.78 8.98 49.33
N GLY A 454 -9.69 8.93 50.05
CA GLY A 454 -9.55 9.09 51.48
C GLY A 454 -8.35 10.02 51.72
#